data_cc1efe590e9006cff51db254fece127c
#
_entry.id   cc1efe590e9006cff51db254fece127c
#
_cell.length_a   1.000
_cell.length_b   1.000
_cell.length_c   1.000
_cell.angle_alpha   90.00
_cell.angle_beta   90.00
_cell.angle_gamma   90.00
#
_symmetry.space_group_name_H-M   'P 1'
#
loop_
_entity.id
_entity.type
_entity.pdbx_description
1 polymer ?
#
loop_
_entity_poly.entity_id
_entity_poly.type
_entity_poly.pdbx_seq_one_letter_code
_entity_poly.pdbx_strand_id
1 'polypeptide(L)'
;MHAMVQRIAGLLMALAGIGVVHAEQTVSQIRGHAAGHRLLVLGEQHGTHEIPAVVQALVASYVADGKPLHLALELPTSESAALADYLHSDGGPTAMAALRARPYWNANTRFHDGRRSEEMLELIDAMRKLHRQGKDIQVFGFDQAASRSPPKPGARDATMAAELRTRYAALPADGRMVVLTGNVHGMRRQPRYLAYPPMTMLLRDLDVYNVRIGAREGDVWGCRPGHGCGRIALAVYRGPSPVRDEADDRNYDLQLWLPRFTVARLLGAGETPP
;
A
#
# COMPACT_ATOMS: atom_id res chain seq x y z
N MET A 1 -15.09 25.95 30.81
CA MET A 1 -13.93 25.23 30.24
C MET A 1 -14.05 23.70 30.32
N HIS A 2 -14.43 23.05 31.45
CA HIS A 2 -14.52 21.59 31.56
C HIS A 2 -15.48 20.88 30.58
N ALA A 3 -16.67 21.46 30.29
CA ALA A 3 -17.66 20.82 29.39
C ALA A 3 -17.24 20.83 27.92
N MET A 4 -16.41 21.79 27.49
CA MET A 4 -15.90 21.85 26.12
C MET A 4 -14.81 20.84 25.84
N VAL A 5 -13.94 20.57 26.83
CA VAL A 5 -12.86 19.55 26.75
C VAL A 5 -13.46 18.15 26.68
N GLN A 6 -14.51 17.86 27.45
CA GLN A 6 -15.19 16.53 27.41
C GLN A 6 -15.90 16.26 26.06
N ARG A 7 -16.45 17.29 25.40
CA ARG A 7 -17.07 17.13 24.08
C ARG A 7 -16.07 16.87 22.96
N ILE A 8 -14.88 17.48 23.03
CA ILE A 8 -13.81 17.25 22.04
C ILE A 8 -13.21 15.86 22.22
N ALA A 9 -12.99 15.39 23.44
CA ALA A 9 -12.48 14.03 23.70
C ALA A 9 -13.48 12.95 23.25
N GLY A 10 -14.78 13.15 23.49
CA GLY A 10 -15.85 12.25 23.03
C GLY A 10 -15.96 12.18 21.50
N LEU A 11 -15.77 13.29 20.80
CA LEU A 11 -15.81 13.35 19.34
C LEU A 11 -14.58 12.65 18.71
N LEU A 12 -13.40 12.80 19.31
CA LEU A 12 -12.17 12.14 18.85
C LEU A 12 -12.24 10.61 19.04
N MET A 13 -12.83 10.12 20.15
CA MET A 13 -13.04 8.68 20.36
C MET A 13 -14.08 8.10 19.39
N ALA A 14 -15.14 8.84 19.05
CA ALA A 14 -16.14 8.41 18.09
C ALA A 14 -15.57 8.31 16.65
N LEU A 15 -14.74 9.27 16.24
CA LEU A 15 -14.09 9.25 14.93
C LEU A 15 -13.06 8.13 14.79
N ALA A 16 -12.27 7.84 15.83
CA ALA A 16 -11.36 6.70 15.86
C ALA A 16 -12.12 5.37 15.76
N GLY A 17 -13.26 5.24 16.44
CA GLY A 17 -14.11 4.04 16.37
C GLY A 17 -14.69 3.77 14.98
N ILE A 18 -15.10 4.81 14.26
CA ILE A 18 -15.64 4.69 12.89
C ILE A 18 -14.56 4.22 11.91
N GLY A 19 -13.34 4.75 12.01
CA GLY A 19 -12.21 4.34 11.16
C GLY A 19 -11.84 2.86 11.33
N VAL A 20 -11.83 2.35 12.55
CA VAL A 20 -11.52 0.94 12.87
C VAL A 20 -12.60 0.01 12.29
N VAL A 21 -13.89 0.31 12.48
CA VAL A 21 -14.99 -0.50 11.96
C VAL A 21 -14.96 -0.62 10.42
N HIS A 22 -14.63 0.46 9.71
CA HIS A 22 -14.52 0.40 8.25
C HIS A 22 -13.31 -0.40 7.78
N ALA A 23 -12.18 -0.33 8.49
CA ALA A 23 -11.00 -1.14 8.18
C ALA A 23 -11.29 -2.63 8.37
N GLU A 24 -11.94 -3.02 9.46
CA GLU A 24 -12.33 -4.41 9.73
C GLU A 24 -13.30 -4.96 8.67
N GLN A 25 -14.31 -4.19 8.28
CA GLN A 25 -15.24 -4.58 7.22
C GLN A 25 -14.51 -4.76 5.88
N THR A 26 -13.62 -3.85 5.52
CA THR A 26 -12.79 -3.92 4.30
C THR A 26 -11.92 -5.16 4.31
N VAL A 27 -11.23 -5.43 5.43
CA VAL A 27 -10.41 -6.64 5.62
C VAL A 27 -11.23 -7.91 5.46
N SER A 28 -12.41 -7.99 6.09
CA SER A 28 -13.32 -9.13 5.99
C SER A 28 -13.72 -9.39 4.52
N GLN A 29 -14.05 -8.34 3.78
CA GLN A 29 -14.41 -8.46 2.36
C GLN A 29 -13.21 -8.95 1.52
N ILE A 30 -12.01 -8.38 1.70
CA ILE A 30 -10.81 -8.83 1.00
C ILE A 30 -10.55 -10.31 1.29
N ARG A 31 -10.54 -10.71 2.57
CA ARG A 31 -10.28 -12.10 2.97
C ARG A 31 -11.30 -13.07 2.40
N GLY A 32 -12.58 -12.71 2.43
CA GLY A 32 -13.65 -13.54 1.91
C GLY A 32 -13.53 -13.79 0.41
N HIS A 33 -13.23 -12.75 -0.35
CA HIS A 33 -13.10 -12.85 -1.81
C HIS A 33 -11.78 -13.47 -2.27
N ALA A 34 -10.67 -13.21 -1.57
CA ALA A 34 -9.33 -13.72 -1.91
C ALA A 34 -8.98 -15.03 -1.20
N ALA A 35 -9.93 -15.76 -0.63
CA ALA A 35 -9.66 -16.89 0.28
C ALA A 35 -8.78 -17.99 -0.35
N GLY A 36 -8.99 -18.31 -1.63
CA GLY A 36 -8.26 -19.35 -2.36
C GLY A 36 -6.91 -18.93 -2.93
N HIS A 37 -6.58 -17.62 -2.90
CA HIS A 37 -5.41 -17.09 -3.60
C HIS A 37 -4.27 -16.81 -2.64
N ARG A 38 -3.04 -17.21 -3.04
CA ARG A 38 -1.81 -16.98 -2.25
C ARG A 38 -1.11 -15.67 -2.60
N LEU A 39 -1.35 -15.11 -3.78
CA LEU A 39 -0.82 -13.84 -4.24
C LEU A 39 -1.95 -12.82 -4.32
N LEU A 40 -1.94 -11.85 -3.42
CA LEU A 40 -2.91 -10.76 -3.35
C LEU A 40 -2.23 -9.45 -3.73
N VAL A 41 -2.74 -8.78 -4.76
CA VAL A 41 -2.25 -7.46 -5.18
C VAL A 41 -3.28 -6.39 -4.83
N LEU A 42 -2.87 -5.42 -4.02
CA LEU A 42 -3.66 -4.27 -3.61
C LEU A 42 -3.23 -3.06 -4.44
N GLY A 43 -4.12 -2.59 -5.31
CA GLY A 43 -3.93 -1.37 -6.10
C GLY A 43 -4.41 -0.15 -5.33
N GLU A 44 -3.51 0.80 -5.08
CA GLU A 44 -3.76 2.00 -4.29
C GLU A 44 -3.62 3.30 -5.10
N GLN A 45 -4.15 4.38 -4.56
CA GLN A 45 -3.69 5.73 -4.82
C GLN A 45 -2.69 6.10 -3.72
N HIS A 46 -1.44 6.36 -4.08
CA HIS A 46 -0.39 6.74 -3.14
C HIS A 46 -0.77 7.99 -2.32
N GLY A 47 -0.07 8.21 -1.22
CA GLY A 47 -0.19 9.42 -0.43
C GLY A 47 -1.52 9.57 0.30
N THR A 48 -2.09 8.46 0.76
CA THR A 48 -3.29 8.41 1.59
C THR A 48 -2.96 7.93 3.00
N HIS A 49 -3.69 8.45 3.99
CA HIS A 49 -3.59 8.02 5.39
C HIS A 49 -4.21 6.61 5.59
N GLU A 50 -5.32 6.32 4.92
CA GLU A 50 -6.18 5.16 5.21
C GLU A 50 -5.64 3.85 4.65
N ILE A 51 -4.98 3.86 3.50
CA ILE A 51 -4.54 2.61 2.85
C ILE A 51 -3.49 1.86 3.67
N PRO A 52 -2.41 2.47 4.19
CA PRO A 52 -1.47 1.77 5.06
C PRO A 52 -2.14 1.12 6.27
N ALA A 53 -3.15 1.77 6.88
CA ALA A 53 -3.90 1.22 8.00
C ALA A 53 -4.74 -0.02 7.60
N VAL A 54 -5.38 -0.01 6.42
CA VAL A 54 -6.09 -1.18 5.88
C VAL A 54 -5.12 -2.32 5.62
N VAL A 55 -3.95 -2.05 5.04
CA VAL A 55 -2.90 -3.07 4.79
C VAL A 55 -2.39 -3.65 6.11
N GLN A 56 -2.13 -2.81 7.12
CA GLN A 56 -1.74 -3.26 8.46
C GLN A 56 -2.77 -4.23 9.04
N ALA A 57 -4.05 -3.86 9.04
CA ALA A 57 -5.13 -4.68 9.57
C ALA A 57 -5.28 -6.00 8.79
N LEU A 58 -5.14 -5.95 7.47
CA LEU A 58 -5.22 -7.12 6.61
C LEU A 58 -4.05 -8.10 6.89
N VAL A 59 -2.81 -7.61 6.95
CA VAL A 59 -1.65 -8.43 7.27
C VAL A 59 -1.79 -9.03 8.67
N ALA A 60 -2.16 -8.24 9.68
CA ALA A 60 -2.39 -8.73 11.03
C ALA A 60 -3.43 -9.86 11.06
N SER A 61 -4.51 -9.73 10.28
CA SER A 61 -5.55 -10.76 10.17
C SER A 61 -5.06 -12.05 9.52
N TYR A 62 -4.14 -11.98 8.52
CA TYR A 62 -3.58 -13.15 7.88
C TYR A 62 -2.53 -13.87 8.74
N VAL A 63 -1.64 -13.12 9.41
CA VAL A 63 -0.62 -13.73 10.29
C VAL A 63 -1.23 -14.34 11.56
N ALA A 64 -2.46 -13.96 11.92
CA ALA A 64 -3.23 -14.60 12.98
C ALA A 64 -3.55 -16.08 12.63
N ASP A 65 -3.60 -16.43 11.35
CA ASP A 65 -3.79 -17.81 10.89
C ASP A 65 -2.53 -18.69 11.13
N GLY A 66 -1.43 -18.11 11.61
CA GLY A 66 -0.18 -18.84 11.91
C GLY A 66 0.66 -19.22 10.70
N LYS A 67 0.39 -18.62 9.53
CA LYS A 67 1.08 -18.94 8.27
C LYS A 67 2.10 -17.85 7.90
N PRO A 68 3.17 -18.22 7.17
CA PRO A 68 4.14 -17.25 6.66
C PRO A 68 3.48 -16.19 5.79
N LEU A 69 3.92 -14.93 5.94
CA LEU A 69 3.42 -13.81 5.14
C LEU A 69 4.57 -12.95 4.63
N HIS A 70 4.56 -12.70 3.32
CA HIS A 70 5.43 -11.73 2.68
C HIS A 70 4.63 -10.48 2.32
N LEU A 71 5.03 -9.32 2.86
CA LEU A 71 4.52 -8.00 2.47
C LEU A 71 5.50 -7.35 1.50
N ALA A 72 5.06 -7.20 0.25
CA ALA A 72 5.80 -6.49 -0.79
C ALA A 72 5.28 -5.05 -0.92
N LEU A 73 6.17 -4.09 -0.81
CA LEU A 73 5.87 -2.66 -0.92
C LEU A 73 6.49 -2.09 -2.20
N GLU A 74 5.82 -1.16 -2.87
CA GLU A 74 6.35 -0.47 -4.04
C GLU A 74 7.47 0.52 -3.65
N LEU A 75 8.51 -0.02 -3.04
CA LEU A 75 9.74 0.63 -2.65
C LEU A 75 10.89 0.05 -3.47
N PRO A 76 12.00 0.79 -3.64
CA PRO A 76 13.18 0.24 -4.32
C PRO A 76 13.66 -1.07 -3.67
N THR A 77 14.05 -2.04 -4.48
CA THR A 77 14.64 -3.31 -3.99
C THR A 77 15.86 -3.08 -3.10
N SER A 78 16.59 -1.97 -3.30
CA SER A 78 17.72 -1.55 -2.46
C SER A 78 17.34 -1.26 -1.01
N GLU A 79 16.06 -1.07 -0.70
CA GLU A 79 15.58 -0.87 0.66
C GLU A 79 15.30 -2.19 1.39
N SER A 80 15.25 -3.32 0.69
CA SER A 80 14.85 -4.62 1.28
C SER A 80 15.75 -5.06 2.44
N ALA A 81 17.07 -4.86 2.35
CA ALA A 81 17.99 -5.20 3.43
C ALA A 81 17.71 -4.34 4.69
N ALA A 82 17.56 -3.02 4.52
CA ALA A 82 17.27 -2.11 5.63
C ALA A 82 15.89 -2.37 6.25
N LEU A 83 14.90 -2.78 5.46
CA LEU A 83 13.59 -3.21 5.96
C LEU A 83 13.73 -4.49 6.81
N ALA A 84 14.50 -5.47 6.35
CA ALA A 84 14.77 -6.69 7.10
C ALA A 84 15.51 -6.39 8.43
N ASP A 85 16.55 -5.55 8.38
CA ASP A 85 17.29 -5.11 9.59
C ASP A 85 16.34 -4.42 10.58
N TYR A 86 15.45 -3.55 10.08
CA TYR A 86 14.48 -2.87 10.94
C TYR A 86 13.48 -3.85 11.57
N LEU A 87 13.00 -4.85 10.85
CA LEU A 87 12.10 -5.88 11.39
C LEU A 87 12.73 -6.63 12.58
N HIS A 88 14.05 -6.87 12.54
CA HIS A 88 14.78 -7.56 13.60
C HIS A 88 15.19 -6.63 14.76
N SER A 89 15.09 -5.32 14.60
CA SER A 89 15.48 -4.33 15.60
C SER A 89 14.50 -4.25 16.77
N ASP A 90 14.87 -3.49 17.80
CA ASP A 90 13.99 -3.14 18.91
C ASP A 90 12.90 -2.11 18.53
N GLY A 91 13.08 -1.42 17.40
CA GLY A 91 12.20 -0.33 16.93
C GLY A 91 12.35 0.96 17.73
N GLY A 92 13.43 1.08 18.50
CA GLY A 92 13.74 2.29 19.25
C GLY A 92 14.08 3.47 18.32
N PRO A 93 14.24 4.68 18.90
CA PRO A 93 14.51 5.90 18.14
C PRO A 93 15.72 5.77 17.20
N THR A 94 16.77 5.05 17.61
CA THR A 94 17.98 4.82 16.80
C THR A 94 17.69 3.98 15.55
N ALA A 95 16.94 2.89 15.69
CA ALA A 95 16.57 2.02 14.58
C ALA A 95 15.68 2.76 13.58
N MET A 96 14.67 3.50 14.05
CA MET A 96 13.81 4.31 13.21
C MET A 96 14.58 5.43 12.52
N ALA A 97 15.51 6.11 13.22
CA ALA A 97 16.35 7.13 12.63
C ALA A 97 17.25 6.56 11.52
N ALA A 98 17.81 5.37 11.72
CA ALA A 98 18.61 4.69 10.69
C ALA A 98 17.80 4.38 9.42
N LEU A 99 16.55 3.91 9.56
CA LEU A 99 15.64 3.69 8.43
C LEU A 99 15.33 5.01 7.71
N ARG A 100 14.96 6.06 8.45
CA ARG A 100 14.64 7.39 7.89
C ARG A 100 15.82 8.07 7.19
N ALA A 101 17.06 7.78 7.63
CA ALA A 101 18.28 8.32 7.04
C ALA A 101 18.64 7.70 5.67
N ARG A 102 17.99 6.62 5.28
CA ARG A 102 18.19 5.98 3.97
C ARG A 102 17.88 6.97 2.83
N PRO A 103 18.62 6.92 1.71
CA PRO A 103 18.41 7.85 0.60
C PRO A 103 16.98 7.91 0.08
N TYR A 104 16.27 6.78 0.06
CA TYR A 104 14.88 6.75 -0.36
C TYR A 104 13.98 7.58 0.58
N TRP A 105 14.07 7.38 1.89
CA TRP A 105 13.22 8.03 2.88
C TRP A 105 13.58 9.50 3.10
N ASN A 106 14.85 9.84 2.99
CA ASN A 106 15.37 11.19 3.22
C ASN A 106 15.45 12.04 1.94
N ALA A 107 14.95 11.53 0.82
CA ALA A 107 15.05 12.27 -0.42
C ALA A 107 14.12 13.50 -0.39
N ASN A 108 14.73 14.68 -0.33
CA ASN A 108 14.03 15.95 -0.62
C ASN A 108 13.93 16.09 -2.14
N THR A 109 12.85 15.57 -2.73
CA THR A 109 12.66 15.58 -4.16
C THR A 109 11.49 16.46 -4.57
N ARG A 110 11.68 17.18 -5.67
CA ARG A 110 10.60 17.92 -6.36
C ARG A 110 9.44 17.01 -6.75
N PHE A 111 9.70 15.70 -6.89
CA PHE A 111 8.72 14.69 -7.26
C PHE A 111 8.50 13.74 -6.08
N HIS A 112 7.61 14.14 -5.18
CA HIS A 112 7.15 13.31 -4.08
C HIS A 112 5.82 12.68 -4.47
N ASP A 113 5.83 11.40 -4.80
CA ASP A 113 4.66 10.68 -5.31
C ASP A 113 3.69 10.16 -4.22
N GLY A 114 3.95 10.47 -2.96
CA GLY A 114 3.10 10.10 -1.82
C GLY A 114 3.50 8.80 -1.11
N ARG A 115 4.39 7.97 -1.67
CA ARG A 115 4.81 6.70 -1.07
C ARG A 115 5.66 6.87 0.20
N ARG A 116 6.35 8.00 0.36
CA ARG A 116 7.17 8.32 1.54
C ARG A 116 6.34 9.10 2.55
N SER A 117 5.77 8.40 3.50
CA SER A 117 4.90 9.00 4.51
C SER A 117 5.13 8.39 5.89
N GLU A 118 4.68 9.08 6.92
CA GLU A 118 4.67 8.57 8.28
C GLU A 118 3.82 7.30 8.37
N GLU A 119 2.69 7.25 7.67
CA GLU A 119 1.80 6.09 7.65
C GLU A 119 2.47 4.86 7.07
N MET A 120 3.35 5.03 6.06
CA MET A 120 4.13 3.91 5.52
C MET A 120 5.17 3.43 6.53
N LEU A 121 5.83 4.33 7.27
CA LEU A 121 6.75 3.95 8.34
C LEU A 121 6.01 3.30 9.52
N GLU A 122 4.82 3.77 9.85
CA GLU A 122 3.94 3.16 10.87
C GLU A 122 3.50 1.75 10.46
N LEU A 123 3.19 1.53 9.18
CA LEU A 123 2.92 0.19 8.63
C LEU A 123 4.13 -0.73 8.81
N ILE A 124 5.33 -0.26 8.44
CA ILE A 124 6.58 -1.04 8.59
C ILE A 124 6.84 -1.35 10.06
N ASP A 125 6.64 -0.39 10.98
CA ASP A 125 6.80 -0.63 12.42
C ASP A 125 5.76 -1.61 12.98
N ALA A 126 4.54 -1.57 12.48
CA ALA A 126 3.54 -2.57 12.83
C ALA A 126 3.95 -3.99 12.39
N MET A 127 4.57 -4.14 11.22
CA MET A 127 5.13 -5.42 10.77
C MET A 127 6.26 -5.89 11.68
N ARG A 128 7.15 -4.97 12.10
CA ARG A 128 8.20 -5.27 13.08
C ARG A 128 7.60 -5.78 14.41
N LYS A 129 6.55 -5.13 14.91
CA LYS A 129 5.87 -5.55 16.14
C LYS A 129 5.28 -6.96 16.01
N LEU A 130 4.67 -7.30 14.88
CA LEU A 130 4.17 -8.65 14.60
C LEU A 130 5.32 -9.66 14.54
N HIS A 131 6.42 -9.32 13.87
CA HIS A 131 7.63 -10.15 13.80
C HIS A 131 8.19 -10.42 15.21
N ARG A 132 8.28 -9.41 16.07
CA ARG A 132 8.71 -9.52 17.47
C ARG A 132 7.76 -10.38 18.34
N GLN A 133 6.51 -10.52 17.93
CA GLN A 133 5.54 -11.44 18.56
C GLN A 133 5.66 -12.88 18.04
N GLY A 134 6.69 -13.19 17.26
CA GLY A 134 6.95 -14.52 16.72
C GLY A 134 6.14 -14.86 15.46
N LYS A 135 5.54 -13.84 14.79
CA LYS A 135 4.87 -14.06 13.51
C LYS A 135 5.91 -14.18 12.39
N ASP A 136 5.73 -15.17 11.51
CA ASP A 136 6.57 -15.34 10.33
C ASP A 136 6.16 -14.33 9.26
N ILE A 137 6.84 -13.20 9.25
CA ILE A 137 6.57 -12.09 8.35
C ILE A 137 7.88 -11.55 7.76
N GLN A 138 7.86 -11.29 6.46
CA GLN A 138 8.91 -10.58 5.74
C GLN A 138 8.34 -9.34 5.07
N VAL A 139 9.16 -8.27 5.01
CA VAL A 139 8.82 -7.03 4.29
C VAL A 139 9.95 -6.70 3.34
N PHE A 140 9.63 -6.39 2.09
CA PHE A 140 10.64 -6.05 1.08
C PHE A 140 10.10 -5.07 0.04
N GLY A 141 11.03 -4.35 -0.61
CA GLY A 141 10.75 -3.54 -1.78
C GLY A 141 10.86 -4.36 -3.06
N PHE A 142 10.01 -4.05 -4.04
CA PHE A 142 10.03 -4.74 -5.34
C PHE A 142 10.15 -3.80 -6.54
N ASP A 143 10.23 -2.49 -6.31
CA ASP A 143 10.39 -1.49 -7.38
C ASP A 143 11.88 -1.33 -7.75
N GLN A 144 12.12 -0.87 -8.96
CA GLN A 144 13.48 -0.51 -9.36
C GLN A 144 13.91 0.81 -8.70
N ALA A 145 15.21 0.97 -8.47
CA ALA A 145 15.76 2.26 -8.06
C ALA A 145 15.51 3.32 -9.14
N ALA A 146 15.35 4.58 -8.72
CA ALA A 146 15.24 5.69 -9.65
C ALA A 146 16.46 5.73 -10.59
N SER A 147 16.21 5.72 -11.90
CA SER A 147 17.24 5.80 -12.92
C SER A 147 17.41 7.25 -13.41
N ARG A 148 18.65 7.63 -13.74
CA ARG A 148 18.94 8.92 -14.40
C ARG A 148 18.44 8.96 -15.84
N SER A 149 18.32 7.79 -16.48
CA SER A 149 17.78 7.67 -17.83
C SER A 149 16.36 7.15 -17.77
N PRO A 150 15.38 7.71 -18.54
CA PRO A 150 14.03 7.20 -18.56
C PRO A 150 14.06 5.74 -19.05
N PRO A 151 13.46 4.80 -18.31
CA PRO A 151 13.38 3.42 -18.74
C PRO A 151 12.51 3.31 -20.01
N LYS A 152 12.73 2.25 -20.78
CA LYS A 152 11.82 1.92 -21.89
C LYS A 152 10.40 1.73 -21.32
N PRO A 153 9.35 2.14 -22.08
CA PRO A 153 7.98 1.89 -21.67
C PRO A 153 7.75 0.43 -21.25
N GLY A 154 7.14 0.21 -20.09
CA GLY A 154 6.89 -1.12 -19.53
C GLY A 154 8.08 -1.81 -18.86
N ALA A 155 9.31 -1.31 -19.00
CA ALA A 155 10.48 -1.94 -18.37
C ALA A 155 10.38 -1.97 -16.83
N ARG A 156 9.79 -0.92 -16.22
CA ARG A 156 9.57 -0.88 -14.77
C ARG A 156 8.59 -1.96 -14.32
N ASP A 157 7.44 -2.09 -14.99
CA ASP A 157 6.44 -3.12 -14.69
C ASP A 157 7.00 -4.54 -14.87
N ALA A 158 7.79 -4.77 -15.92
CA ALA A 158 8.46 -6.04 -16.15
C ALA A 158 9.49 -6.38 -15.04
N THR A 159 10.26 -5.39 -14.59
CA THR A 159 11.23 -5.57 -13.51
C THR A 159 10.52 -5.87 -12.18
N MET A 160 9.47 -5.11 -11.85
CA MET A 160 8.66 -5.35 -10.66
C MET A 160 8.03 -6.76 -10.68
N ALA A 161 7.47 -7.17 -11.81
CA ALA A 161 6.89 -8.50 -11.97
C ALA A 161 7.94 -9.61 -11.81
N ALA A 162 9.15 -9.44 -12.33
CA ALA A 162 10.25 -10.40 -12.19
C ALA A 162 10.70 -10.56 -10.73
N GLU A 163 10.84 -9.45 -9.99
CA GLU A 163 11.18 -9.50 -8.55
C GLU A 163 10.08 -10.20 -7.75
N LEU A 164 8.81 -9.83 -7.94
CA LEU A 164 7.70 -10.48 -7.26
C LEU A 164 7.62 -11.98 -7.57
N ARG A 165 7.88 -12.38 -8.82
CA ARG A 165 7.92 -13.80 -9.22
C ARG A 165 9.02 -14.56 -8.48
N THR A 166 10.22 -13.98 -8.38
CA THR A 166 11.35 -14.56 -7.65
C THR A 166 10.99 -14.76 -6.17
N ARG A 167 10.42 -13.73 -5.53
CA ARG A 167 9.99 -13.78 -4.13
C ARG A 167 8.84 -14.75 -3.89
N TYR A 168 7.90 -14.82 -4.82
CA TYR A 168 6.78 -15.76 -4.74
C TYR A 168 7.23 -17.22 -4.87
N ALA A 169 8.21 -17.51 -5.72
CA ALA A 169 8.79 -18.84 -5.84
C ALA A 169 9.51 -19.31 -4.56
N ALA A 170 10.04 -18.37 -3.78
CA ALA A 170 10.68 -18.64 -2.49
C ALA A 170 9.69 -18.65 -1.29
N LEU A 171 8.42 -18.32 -1.53
CA LEU A 171 7.39 -18.32 -0.48
C LEU A 171 7.05 -19.76 -0.07
N PRO A 172 7.00 -20.08 1.25
CA PRO A 172 6.55 -21.38 1.72
C PRO A 172 5.20 -21.81 1.11
N ALA A 173 4.99 -23.13 0.94
CA ALA A 173 3.82 -23.65 0.21
C ALA A 173 2.47 -23.21 0.78
N ASP A 174 2.39 -23.01 2.09
CA ASP A 174 1.20 -22.52 2.81
C ASP A 174 1.24 -21.00 3.08
N GLY A 175 2.33 -20.31 2.68
CA GLY A 175 2.52 -18.89 2.85
C GLY A 175 1.67 -18.04 1.90
N ARG A 176 1.54 -16.76 2.21
CA ARG A 176 0.82 -15.76 1.41
C ARG A 176 1.71 -14.55 1.12
N MET A 177 1.57 -13.99 -0.07
CA MET A 177 2.18 -12.71 -0.43
C MET A 177 1.10 -11.65 -0.62
N VAL A 178 1.25 -10.52 0.07
CA VAL A 178 0.44 -9.32 -0.09
C VAL A 178 1.32 -8.25 -0.72
N VAL A 179 0.89 -7.71 -1.84
CA VAL A 179 1.60 -6.67 -2.61
C VAL A 179 0.81 -5.38 -2.53
N LEU A 180 1.42 -4.30 -2.09
CA LEU A 180 0.86 -2.95 -2.15
C LEU A 180 1.54 -2.18 -3.27
N THR A 181 0.77 -1.73 -4.26
CA THR A 181 1.27 -1.05 -5.45
C THR A 181 0.31 0.04 -5.95
N GLY A 182 0.81 0.97 -6.74
CA GLY A 182 -0.05 1.94 -7.42
C GLY A 182 -1.10 1.25 -8.31
N ASN A 183 -2.29 1.83 -8.35
CA ASN A 183 -3.45 1.24 -9.01
C ASN A 183 -3.21 0.85 -10.49
N VAL A 184 -2.38 1.58 -11.23
CA VAL A 184 -2.08 1.24 -12.64
C VAL A 184 -1.29 -0.07 -12.74
N HIS A 185 -0.28 -0.26 -11.88
CA HIS A 185 0.52 -1.49 -11.81
C HIS A 185 -0.29 -2.70 -11.32
N GLY A 186 -1.31 -2.45 -10.47
CA GLY A 186 -2.23 -3.44 -9.95
C GLY A 186 -3.27 -3.97 -10.95
N MET A 187 -3.37 -3.41 -12.16
CA MET A 187 -4.35 -3.85 -13.15
C MET A 187 -4.01 -5.21 -13.75
N ARG A 188 -5.00 -6.10 -13.87
CA ARG A 188 -4.85 -7.42 -14.50
C ARG A 188 -4.93 -7.38 -16.02
N ARG A 189 -5.29 -6.23 -16.61
CA ARG A 189 -5.42 -5.99 -18.04
C ARG A 189 -4.71 -4.70 -18.41
N GLN A 190 -4.29 -4.62 -19.68
CA GLN A 190 -3.72 -3.41 -20.24
C GLN A 190 -4.86 -2.48 -20.67
N PRO A 191 -5.06 -1.33 -19.99
CA PRO A 191 -6.05 -0.36 -20.43
C PRO A 191 -5.60 0.33 -21.72
N ARG A 192 -6.54 0.82 -22.52
CA ARG A 192 -6.26 1.42 -23.85
C ARG A 192 -5.29 2.59 -23.83
N TYR A 193 -5.20 3.31 -22.70
CA TYR A 193 -4.30 4.47 -22.55
C TYR A 193 -2.87 4.08 -22.17
N LEU A 194 -2.61 2.82 -21.85
CA LEU A 194 -1.29 2.33 -21.47
C LEU A 194 -0.66 1.55 -22.62
N ALA A 195 0.55 1.97 -23.03
CA ALA A 195 1.23 1.37 -24.18
C ALA A 195 1.92 0.02 -23.86
N TYR A 196 1.84 -0.47 -22.62
CA TYR A 196 2.52 -1.69 -22.16
C TYR A 196 1.66 -2.42 -21.10
N PRO A 197 1.88 -3.72 -20.90
CA PRO A 197 1.15 -4.49 -19.90
C PRO A 197 1.51 -4.04 -18.48
N PRO A 198 0.52 -3.84 -17.59
CA PRO A 198 0.75 -3.60 -16.17
C PRO A 198 1.44 -4.79 -15.49
N MET A 199 2.12 -4.53 -14.38
CA MET A 199 2.84 -5.54 -13.58
C MET A 199 1.96 -6.77 -13.25
N THR A 200 0.75 -6.57 -12.74
CA THR A 200 -0.14 -7.67 -12.36
C THR A 200 -0.55 -8.54 -13.56
N MET A 201 -0.74 -7.93 -14.73
CA MET A 201 -1.01 -8.69 -15.96
C MET A 201 0.14 -9.65 -16.32
N LEU A 202 1.38 -9.27 -16.00
CA LEU A 202 2.56 -10.11 -16.23
C LEU A 202 2.68 -11.26 -15.22
N LEU A 203 1.91 -11.25 -14.13
CA LEU A 203 1.88 -12.27 -13.08
C LEU A 203 0.66 -13.21 -13.17
N ARG A 204 -0.16 -13.10 -14.22
CA ARG A 204 -1.44 -13.80 -14.34
C ARG A 204 -1.39 -15.32 -14.24
N ASP A 205 -0.23 -15.93 -14.45
CA ASP A 205 0.03 -17.35 -14.30
C ASP A 205 0.27 -17.80 -12.85
N LEU A 206 0.37 -16.87 -11.90
CA LEU A 206 0.62 -17.12 -10.47
C LEU A 206 -0.64 -17.15 -9.60
N ASP A 207 -1.82 -17.30 -10.18
CA ASP A 207 -3.10 -17.28 -9.47
C ASP A 207 -3.28 -16.04 -8.61
N VAL A 208 -3.09 -14.86 -9.22
CA VAL A 208 -3.21 -13.56 -8.58
C VAL A 208 -4.68 -13.20 -8.36
N TYR A 209 -5.01 -12.74 -7.16
CA TYR A 209 -6.23 -11.99 -6.90
C TYR A 209 -5.91 -10.51 -6.71
N ASN A 210 -6.50 -9.63 -7.50
CA ASN A 210 -6.20 -8.21 -7.42
C ASN A 210 -7.40 -7.37 -6.94
N VAL A 211 -7.12 -6.46 -6.00
CA VAL A 211 -8.10 -5.61 -5.35
C VAL A 211 -7.72 -4.15 -5.55
N ARG A 212 -8.64 -3.34 -6.05
CA ARG A 212 -8.51 -1.88 -6.00
C ARG A 212 -9.13 -1.34 -4.73
N ILE A 213 -8.38 -0.51 -4.01
CA ILE A 213 -8.90 0.25 -2.88
C ILE A 213 -9.00 1.72 -3.29
N GLY A 214 -10.22 2.23 -3.37
CA GLY A 214 -10.55 3.61 -3.63
C GLY A 214 -11.26 4.27 -2.46
N ALA A 215 -11.67 5.53 -2.61
CA ALA A 215 -12.55 6.21 -1.66
C ALA A 215 -13.71 6.88 -2.37
N ARG A 216 -14.82 7.08 -1.63
CA ARG A 216 -16.02 7.74 -2.16
C ARG A 216 -15.80 9.22 -2.39
N GLU A 217 -14.90 9.83 -1.60
CA GLU A 217 -14.53 11.23 -1.66
C GLU A 217 -13.19 11.47 -0.96
N GLY A 218 -12.75 12.72 -0.92
CA GLY A 218 -11.57 13.17 -0.18
C GLY A 218 -10.43 13.57 -1.09
N ASP A 219 -9.22 13.51 -0.56
CA ASP A 219 -8.02 14.00 -1.22
C ASP A 219 -6.90 12.95 -1.13
N VAL A 220 -6.06 12.92 -2.15
CA VAL A 220 -4.83 12.13 -2.19
C VAL A 220 -3.65 13.04 -2.50
N TRP A 221 -2.45 12.60 -2.20
CA TRP A 221 -1.24 13.21 -2.76
C TRP A 221 -0.82 12.43 -4.00
N GLY A 222 -0.50 13.12 -5.08
CA GLY A 222 -0.07 12.46 -6.30
C GLY A 222 0.57 13.42 -7.28
N CYS A 223 1.14 12.87 -8.33
CA CYS A 223 1.78 13.63 -9.39
C CYS A 223 0.93 13.59 -10.66
N ARG A 224 0.75 14.74 -11.30
CA ARG A 224 0.06 14.85 -12.60
C ARG A 224 1.06 15.29 -13.67
N PRO A 225 1.04 14.66 -14.86
CA PRO A 225 1.86 15.12 -15.98
C PRO A 225 1.64 16.62 -16.26
N GLY A 226 2.72 17.38 -16.37
CA GLY A 226 2.66 18.83 -16.61
C GLY A 226 2.29 19.72 -15.42
N HIS A 227 1.83 19.16 -14.31
CA HIS A 227 1.40 19.93 -13.12
C HIS A 227 2.22 19.64 -11.85
N GLY A 228 3.15 18.68 -11.90
CA GLY A 228 3.93 18.28 -10.72
C GLY A 228 3.14 17.43 -9.73
N CYS A 229 3.64 17.37 -8.48
CA CYS A 229 3.02 16.62 -7.40
C CYS A 229 2.33 17.56 -6.41
N GLY A 230 1.19 17.13 -5.89
CA GLY A 230 0.41 17.94 -4.97
C GLY A 230 -0.87 17.22 -4.49
N ARG A 231 -1.65 17.94 -3.71
CA ARG A 231 -2.97 17.49 -3.27
C ARG A 231 -3.93 17.41 -4.47
N ILE A 232 -4.63 16.30 -4.59
CA ILE A 232 -5.58 16.02 -5.67
C ILE A 232 -6.93 15.66 -5.03
N ALA A 233 -7.94 16.49 -5.23
CA ALA A 233 -9.29 16.17 -4.84
C ALA A 233 -9.84 15.02 -5.70
N LEU A 234 -10.47 14.04 -5.05
CA LEU A 234 -11.13 12.94 -5.73
C LEU A 234 -12.50 13.34 -6.25
N ALA A 235 -12.87 12.82 -7.41
CA ALA A 235 -14.25 12.87 -7.85
C ALA A 235 -15.12 12.03 -6.89
N VAL A 236 -16.30 12.56 -6.54
CA VAL A 236 -17.22 11.86 -5.64
C VAL A 236 -17.76 10.60 -6.31
N TYR A 237 -17.56 9.44 -5.68
CA TYR A 237 -18.07 8.16 -6.14
C TYR A 237 -19.34 7.77 -5.36
N ARG A 238 -20.44 7.58 -6.07
CA ARG A 238 -21.76 7.22 -5.50
C ARG A 238 -22.20 5.81 -5.85
N GLY A 239 -21.34 5.05 -6.54
CA GLY A 239 -21.64 3.68 -6.95
C GLY A 239 -21.62 2.65 -5.81
N PRO A 240 -21.84 1.36 -6.13
CA PRO A 240 -21.79 0.28 -5.18
C PRO A 240 -20.39 0.03 -4.61
N SER A 241 -20.32 -0.59 -3.42
CA SER A 241 -19.10 -1.13 -2.81
C SER A 241 -19.47 -2.29 -1.90
N PRO A 242 -18.87 -3.45 -2.05
CA PRO A 242 -17.85 -3.82 -3.04
C PRO A 242 -18.41 -3.91 -4.46
N VAL A 243 -17.54 -3.76 -5.46
CA VAL A 243 -17.83 -4.11 -6.85
C VAL A 243 -17.00 -5.34 -7.20
N ARG A 244 -17.67 -6.45 -7.43
CA ARG A 244 -17.04 -7.68 -7.91
C ARG A 244 -16.90 -7.59 -9.43
N ASP A 245 -15.85 -8.18 -9.93
CA ASP A 245 -15.68 -8.32 -11.35
C ASP A 245 -16.16 -9.69 -11.80
N GLU A 246 -17.35 -9.71 -12.37
CA GLU A 246 -17.90 -10.88 -13.06
C GLU A 246 -17.66 -10.80 -14.58
N ALA A 247 -17.25 -9.64 -15.07
CA ALA A 247 -17.03 -9.40 -16.48
C ALA A 247 -15.54 -9.42 -16.82
N ASP A 248 -15.22 -10.09 -17.90
CA ASP A 248 -13.86 -10.23 -18.41
C ASP A 248 -13.19 -8.92 -18.84
N ASP A 249 -13.87 -7.78 -18.81
CA ASP A 249 -13.38 -6.48 -19.27
C ASP A 249 -12.82 -5.58 -18.16
N ARG A 250 -12.91 -5.98 -16.89
CA ARG A 250 -12.49 -5.15 -15.76
C ARG A 250 -11.03 -5.35 -15.40
N ASN A 251 -10.44 -4.29 -14.83
CA ASN A 251 -9.03 -4.25 -14.46
C ASN A 251 -8.71 -4.90 -13.11
N TYR A 252 -9.74 -5.21 -12.30
CA TYR A 252 -9.59 -5.74 -10.95
C TYR A 252 -10.65 -6.80 -10.66
N ASP A 253 -10.29 -7.83 -9.88
CA ASP A 253 -11.22 -8.85 -9.41
C ASP A 253 -12.21 -8.29 -8.38
N LEU A 254 -11.75 -7.33 -7.58
CA LEU A 254 -12.56 -6.65 -6.56
C LEU A 254 -12.20 -5.16 -6.51
N GLN A 255 -13.22 -4.31 -6.40
CA GLN A 255 -13.03 -2.89 -6.10
C GLN A 255 -13.77 -2.54 -4.82
N LEU A 256 -13.06 -1.94 -3.88
CA LEU A 256 -13.57 -1.48 -2.60
C LEU A 256 -13.47 0.04 -2.50
N TRP A 257 -14.47 0.66 -1.87
CA TRP A 257 -14.54 2.11 -1.74
C TRP A 257 -14.69 2.47 -0.28
N LEU A 258 -13.61 2.97 0.32
CA LEU A 258 -13.63 3.54 1.65
C LEU A 258 -14.49 4.80 1.68
N PRO A 259 -15.00 5.24 2.83
CA PRO A 259 -15.79 6.47 2.91
C PRO A 259 -15.05 7.70 2.40
N ARG A 260 -13.78 7.88 2.80
CA ARG A 260 -12.96 9.04 2.47
C ARG A 260 -11.49 8.67 2.43
N PHE A 261 -10.72 9.39 1.60
CA PHE A 261 -9.27 9.50 1.71
C PHE A 261 -8.87 10.87 2.26
N THR A 262 -7.82 10.86 3.09
CA THR A 262 -7.09 12.04 3.54
C THR A 262 -5.63 11.94 3.11
N VAL A 263 -5.01 13.08 2.83
CA VAL A 263 -3.60 13.13 2.43
C VAL A 263 -2.72 12.64 3.58
N ALA A 264 -1.79 11.75 3.27
CA ALA A 264 -0.81 11.23 4.22
C ALA A 264 0.15 12.33 4.73
N ARG A 265 0.76 12.11 5.87
CA ARG A 265 1.85 12.94 6.43
C ARG A 265 3.16 12.64 5.71
N LEU A 266 3.48 13.45 4.72
CA LEU A 266 4.59 13.20 3.81
C LEU A 266 5.94 13.48 4.45
N LEU A 267 6.93 12.61 4.18
CA LEU A 267 8.32 12.81 4.61
C LEU A 267 9.08 13.68 3.61
N GLY A 268 9.79 14.70 4.09
CA GLY A 268 10.64 15.54 3.25
C GLY A 268 9.88 16.44 2.26
N ALA A 269 8.55 16.45 2.28
CA ALA A 269 7.79 17.52 1.65
C ALA A 269 7.90 18.71 2.59
N GLY A 270 8.62 19.76 2.17
CA GLY A 270 8.51 21.06 2.82
C GLY A 270 7.02 21.40 2.89
N GLU A 271 6.60 22.06 3.97
CA GLU A 271 5.22 22.51 4.13
C GLU A 271 4.74 23.16 2.84
N THR A 272 3.83 22.49 2.14
CA THR A 272 3.19 23.11 0.98
C THR A 272 2.25 24.16 1.56
N PRO A 273 2.42 25.45 1.24
CA PRO A 273 1.45 26.45 1.67
C PRO A 273 0.07 26.06 1.16
N PRO A 274 -0.97 26.44 1.89
CA PRO A 274 -2.36 26.11 1.65
C PRO A 274 -2.86 26.53 0.27
#